data_833dfa8e6a615a895960947f3e45baab
#
_entry.id   833dfa8e6a615a895960947f3e45baab
#
_cell.length_a   1.000
_cell.length_b   1.000
_cell.length_c   1.000
_cell.angle_alpha   90.00
_cell.angle_beta   90.00
_cell.angle_gamma   90.00
#
_symmetry.space_group_name_H-M   'P 1'
#
loop_
_entity.id
_entity.type
_entity.pdbx_description
1 polymer ?
#
loop_
_entity_poly.entity_id
_entity_poly.type
_entity_poly.pdbx_seq_one_letter_code
_entity_poly.pdbx_strand_id
1 'polypeptide(L)'
;MQGLRGSTRAGFRVINGAALQPLPPINDPRPEIAEIADNAAAMIGAADDREFDVFVSHASEDKEQVVRPLARALQEHGLSVWYDEFELRIGDSLRRKIDSGIARSRFGVVVLSKAFFAKGWTQYELDGLVTMSVGGKQVLLPIWHDISKDEVVRQSPSLADKVALRTSDYSIAEIADEIAAVIKGAAVAD
;
A
#
# COMPACT_ATOMS: atom_id res chain seq x y z
N MET A 1 -18.71 37.11 -36.63
CA MET A 1 -18.89 36.47 -35.31
C MET A 1 -17.94 35.26 -35.23
N GLN A 2 -16.81 35.43 -34.57
CA GLN A 2 -15.78 34.42 -34.48
C GLN A 2 -15.80 33.86 -33.03
N GLY A 3 -16.03 32.54 -32.93
CA GLY A 3 -16.01 31.80 -31.66
C GLY A 3 -14.59 31.45 -31.25
N LEU A 4 -14.19 31.92 -30.10
CA LEU A 4 -12.91 31.58 -29.44
C LEU A 4 -12.98 30.15 -28.87
N ARG A 5 -12.17 29.25 -29.44
CA ARG A 5 -11.89 27.95 -28.87
C ARG A 5 -10.77 28.14 -27.83
N GLY A 6 -11.09 27.92 -26.56
CA GLY A 6 -10.10 27.84 -25.48
C GLY A 6 -9.28 26.56 -25.59
N SER A 7 -8.01 26.73 -25.97
CA SER A 7 -7.02 25.65 -25.94
C SER A 7 -6.39 25.60 -24.54
N THR A 8 -6.62 24.54 -23.80
CA THR A 8 -5.91 24.25 -22.55
C THR A 8 -4.48 23.84 -22.91
N ARG A 9 -3.54 24.77 -22.76
CA ARG A 9 -2.11 24.47 -22.91
C ARG A 9 -1.60 23.71 -21.71
N ALA A 10 -1.21 22.45 -21.91
CA ALA A 10 -0.33 21.74 -21.00
C ALA A 10 1.03 22.47 -20.96
N GLY A 11 1.47 22.88 -19.79
CA GLY A 11 2.74 23.57 -19.61
C GLY A 11 3.91 22.59 -19.77
N PHE A 12 4.77 22.83 -20.75
CA PHE A 12 6.03 22.10 -20.92
C PHE A 12 7.19 22.94 -20.35
N ARG A 13 8.03 22.31 -19.53
CA ARG A 13 9.29 22.88 -19.09
C ARG A 13 10.44 22.19 -19.81
N VAL A 14 11.17 22.92 -20.64
CA VAL A 14 12.35 22.41 -21.37
C VAL A 14 13.59 22.61 -20.50
N ILE A 15 14.29 21.52 -20.17
CA ILE A 15 15.63 21.55 -19.60
C ILE A 15 16.50 20.58 -20.42
N ASN A 16 17.46 21.15 -21.15
CA ASN A 16 18.61 20.49 -21.78
C ASN A 16 18.38 19.11 -22.46
N GLY A 17 17.78 19.11 -23.64
CA GLY A 17 17.98 18.04 -24.64
C GLY A 17 17.55 16.62 -24.31
N ALA A 18 16.94 16.37 -23.16
CA ALA A 18 16.39 15.06 -22.78
C ALA A 18 14.93 14.95 -23.22
N ALA A 19 14.51 13.77 -23.65
CA ALA A 19 13.13 13.48 -24.00
C ALA A 19 12.21 13.86 -22.83
N LEU A 20 11.14 14.61 -23.14
CA LEU A 20 10.12 15.04 -22.18
C LEU A 20 9.44 13.80 -21.58
N GLN A 21 9.73 13.49 -20.34
CA GLN A 21 8.92 12.55 -19.57
C GLN A 21 7.61 13.23 -19.17
N PRO A 22 6.45 12.57 -19.27
CA PRO A 22 5.21 13.10 -18.75
C PRO A 22 5.36 13.39 -17.27
N LEU A 23 4.85 14.55 -16.83
CA LEU A 23 4.81 14.87 -15.40
C LEU A 23 3.94 13.80 -14.69
N PRO A 24 4.40 13.27 -13.56
CA PRO A 24 3.59 12.34 -12.78
C PRO A 24 2.25 12.97 -12.39
N PRO A 25 1.18 12.20 -12.24
CA PRO A 25 -0.11 12.70 -11.78
C PRO A 25 0.05 13.43 -10.44
N ILE A 26 -0.71 14.48 -10.22
CA ILE A 26 -0.62 15.42 -9.08
C ILE A 26 -0.72 14.73 -7.70
N ASN A 27 -1.14 13.45 -7.66
CA ASN A 27 -1.23 12.60 -6.45
C ASN A 27 -0.58 11.23 -6.68
N ASP A 28 0.56 11.16 -7.34
CA ASP A 28 1.31 9.91 -7.49
C ASP A 28 1.94 9.53 -6.13
N PRO A 29 1.55 8.40 -5.50
CA PRO A 29 2.09 7.99 -4.20
C PRO A 29 3.50 7.39 -4.27
N ARG A 30 4.02 7.10 -5.47
CA ARG A 30 5.31 6.39 -5.63
C ARG A 30 6.51 7.09 -4.98
N PRO A 31 6.68 8.42 -5.03
CA PRO A 31 7.78 9.08 -4.34
C PRO A 31 7.74 8.89 -2.81
N GLU A 32 6.54 8.94 -2.23
CA GLU A 32 6.34 8.78 -0.78
C GLU A 32 6.48 7.31 -0.37
N ILE A 33 6.09 6.37 -1.24
CA ILE A 33 6.34 4.93 -1.05
C ILE A 33 7.84 4.64 -1.09
N ALA A 34 8.61 5.28 -1.97
CA ALA A 34 10.06 5.15 -2.00
C ALA A 34 10.71 5.68 -0.71
N GLU A 35 10.23 6.80 -0.17
CA GLU A 35 10.70 7.32 1.12
C GLU A 35 10.40 6.36 2.29
N ILE A 36 9.24 5.69 2.25
CA ILE A 36 8.89 4.62 3.20
C ILE A 36 9.89 3.46 3.08
N ALA A 37 10.30 3.09 1.86
CA ALA A 37 11.28 2.05 1.62
C ALA A 37 12.66 2.41 2.21
N ASP A 38 13.14 3.62 1.98
CA ASP A 38 14.41 4.10 2.50
C ASP A 38 14.42 4.12 4.04
N ASN A 39 13.31 4.55 4.65
CA ASN A 39 13.14 4.52 6.11
C ASN A 39 13.09 3.10 6.67
N ALA A 40 12.44 2.17 5.97
CA ALA A 40 12.39 0.77 6.36
C ALA A 40 13.75 0.09 6.22
N ALA A 41 14.51 0.39 5.16
CA ALA A 41 15.87 -0.11 4.96
C ALA A 41 16.80 0.29 6.11
N ALA A 42 16.74 1.53 6.55
CA ALA A 42 17.54 2.03 7.67
C ALA A 42 17.24 1.35 9.02
N MET A 43 16.11 0.65 9.12
CA MET A 43 15.62 0.01 10.36
C MET A 43 15.75 -1.51 10.39
N ILE A 44 15.86 -2.14 9.23
CA ILE A 44 16.08 -3.59 9.09
C ILE A 44 17.59 -3.82 9.16
N GLY A 45 18.13 -3.89 10.38
CA GLY A 45 19.53 -4.27 10.58
C GLY A 45 19.82 -5.68 10.08
N ALA A 46 21.07 -5.97 9.78
CA ALA A 46 21.56 -7.23 9.24
C ALA A 46 20.99 -8.46 10.01
N ALA A 47 20.51 -9.45 9.27
CA ALA A 47 19.89 -10.71 9.73
C ALA A 47 18.46 -10.54 10.30
N ASP A 48 17.52 -10.32 9.39
CA ASP A 48 16.10 -10.46 9.69
C ASP A 48 15.66 -11.93 9.54
N ASP A 49 15.56 -12.65 10.64
CA ASP A 49 15.18 -14.10 10.69
C ASP A 49 13.67 -14.33 10.48
N ARG A 50 12.91 -13.32 10.03
CA ARG A 50 11.47 -13.48 9.81
C ARG A 50 11.18 -14.40 8.63
N GLU A 51 10.14 -15.22 8.81
CA GLU A 51 9.80 -16.32 7.90
C GLU A 51 9.28 -15.85 6.53
N PHE A 52 8.63 -14.67 6.50
CA PHE A 52 8.01 -14.12 5.31
C PHE A 52 8.52 -12.71 4.99
N ASP A 53 8.56 -12.37 3.70
CA ASP A 53 8.85 -11.00 3.27
C ASP A 53 7.65 -10.09 3.51
N VAL A 54 6.43 -10.58 3.25
CA VAL A 54 5.22 -9.79 3.38
C VAL A 54 4.01 -10.62 3.83
N PHE A 55 3.19 -10.06 4.73
CA PHE A 55 1.84 -10.56 4.98
C PHE A 55 0.79 -9.65 4.35
N VAL A 56 -0.36 -10.22 3.95
CA VAL A 56 -1.47 -9.47 3.36
C VAL A 56 -2.75 -9.67 4.17
N SER A 57 -3.12 -8.64 4.96
CA SER A 57 -4.36 -8.63 5.72
C SER A 57 -5.52 -8.10 4.86
N HIS A 58 -6.66 -8.78 4.88
CA HIS A 58 -7.77 -8.50 3.99
C HIS A 58 -9.11 -9.02 4.53
N ALA A 59 -10.21 -8.47 4.03
CA ALA A 59 -11.52 -9.08 4.21
C ALA A 59 -11.67 -10.31 3.28
N SER A 60 -12.39 -11.33 3.72
CA SER A 60 -12.61 -12.56 2.94
C SER A 60 -13.17 -12.31 1.54
N GLU A 61 -13.96 -11.27 1.40
CA GLU A 61 -14.60 -10.85 0.15
C GLU A 61 -13.58 -10.38 -0.89
N ASP A 62 -12.44 -9.84 -0.47
CA ASP A 62 -11.40 -9.29 -1.34
C ASP A 62 -10.40 -10.34 -1.81
N LYS A 63 -10.46 -11.56 -1.26
CA LYS A 63 -9.45 -12.61 -1.46
C LYS A 63 -9.23 -12.98 -2.92
N GLU A 64 -10.31 -13.26 -3.66
CA GLU A 64 -10.21 -13.75 -5.03
C GLU A 64 -9.86 -12.65 -6.03
N GLN A 65 -10.39 -11.44 -5.83
CA GLN A 65 -10.23 -10.35 -6.79
C GLN A 65 -8.92 -9.59 -6.64
N VAL A 66 -8.41 -9.45 -5.42
CA VAL A 66 -7.24 -8.63 -5.12
C VAL A 66 -6.10 -9.46 -4.55
N VAL A 67 -6.36 -10.18 -3.45
CA VAL A 67 -5.27 -10.72 -2.64
C VAL A 67 -4.55 -11.87 -3.32
N ARG A 68 -5.29 -12.81 -3.90
CA ARG A 68 -4.70 -13.96 -4.60
C ARG A 68 -3.90 -13.54 -5.84
N PRO A 69 -4.40 -12.67 -6.73
CA PRO A 69 -3.60 -12.12 -7.82
C PRO A 69 -2.37 -11.36 -7.33
N LEU A 70 -2.50 -10.53 -6.29
CA LEU A 70 -1.39 -9.78 -5.71
C LEU A 70 -0.32 -10.71 -5.14
N ALA A 71 -0.73 -11.72 -4.36
CA ALA A 71 0.20 -12.69 -3.77
C ALA A 71 0.98 -13.44 -4.84
N ARG A 72 0.33 -13.84 -5.93
CA ARG A 72 1.01 -14.49 -7.07
C ARG A 72 2.02 -13.57 -7.74
N ALA A 73 1.64 -12.33 -8.01
CA ALA A 73 2.54 -11.36 -8.62
C ALA A 73 3.76 -11.08 -7.72
N LEU A 74 3.57 -10.92 -6.41
CA LEU A 74 4.67 -10.77 -5.44
C LEU A 74 5.57 -12.02 -5.39
N GLN A 75 4.99 -13.22 -5.48
CA GLN A 75 5.76 -14.48 -5.56
C GLN A 75 6.56 -14.59 -6.85
N GLU A 76 6.03 -14.09 -7.98
CA GLU A 76 6.77 -13.98 -9.24
C GLU A 76 7.98 -13.05 -9.13
N HIS A 77 7.90 -12.04 -8.25
CA HIS A 77 9.05 -11.23 -7.85
C HIS A 77 10.01 -11.92 -6.87
N GLY A 78 9.77 -13.17 -6.51
CA GLY A 78 10.62 -13.95 -5.61
C GLY A 78 10.42 -13.66 -4.13
N LEU A 79 9.30 -13.02 -3.76
CA LEU A 79 8.97 -12.72 -2.36
C LEU A 79 8.14 -13.86 -1.74
N SER A 80 8.42 -14.16 -0.48
CA SER A 80 7.60 -15.06 0.34
C SER A 80 6.40 -14.31 0.90
N VAL A 81 5.18 -14.77 0.57
CA VAL A 81 3.92 -14.08 0.89
C VAL A 81 3.04 -14.92 1.80
N TRP A 82 2.63 -14.34 2.91
CA TRP A 82 1.71 -14.95 3.87
C TRP A 82 0.36 -14.24 3.89
N TYR A 83 -0.72 -14.86 3.43
CA TYR A 83 -2.03 -14.21 3.33
C TYR A 83 -3.22 -15.06 3.78
N ASP A 84 -3.19 -16.39 3.67
CA ASP A 84 -4.37 -17.22 3.94
C ASP A 84 -4.90 -17.13 5.38
N GLU A 85 -4.01 -16.95 6.35
CA GLU A 85 -4.36 -16.83 7.77
C GLU A 85 -4.77 -15.41 8.20
N PHE A 86 -4.59 -14.42 7.30
CA PHE A 86 -4.92 -13.01 7.54
C PHE A 86 -6.28 -12.58 7.00
N GLU A 87 -7.13 -13.53 6.68
CA GLU A 87 -8.52 -13.28 6.38
C GLU A 87 -9.24 -12.73 7.61
N LEU A 88 -9.78 -11.54 7.50
CA LEU A 88 -10.46 -10.82 8.57
C LEU A 88 -11.96 -11.15 8.56
N ARG A 89 -12.48 -11.56 9.72
CA ARG A 89 -13.90 -11.91 9.92
C ARG A 89 -14.53 -11.00 10.96
N ILE A 90 -15.85 -10.93 10.95
CA ILE A 90 -16.60 -10.23 11.99
C ILE A 90 -16.28 -10.86 13.35
N GLY A 91 -15.87 -10.03 14.31
CA GLY A 91 -15.51 -10.46 15.67
C GLY A 91 -14.03 -10.78 15.86
N ASP A 92 -13.21 -10.77 14.80
CA ASP A 92 -11.76 -10.83 14.94
C ASP A 92 -11.23 -9.55 15.61
N SER A 93 -10.08 -9.64 16.26
CA SER A 93 -9.32 -8.46 16.66
C SER A 93 -8.34 -8.11 15.54
N LEU A 94 -8.57 -6.98 14.90
CA LEU A 94 -7.70 -6.44 13.84
C LEU A 94 -6.26 -6.31 14.37
N ARG A 95 -6.10 -5.73 15.55
CA ARG A 95 -4.81 -5.54 16.19
C ARG A 95 -4.04 -6.86 16.35
N ARG A 96 -4.66 -7.89 16.91
CA ARG A 96 -3.99 -9.20 17.12
C ARG A 96 -3.57 -9.85 15.81
N LYS A 97 -4.40 -9.74 14.76
CA LYS A 97 -4.07 -10.24 13.42
C LYS A 97 -2.84 -9.52 12.86
N ILE A 98 -2.83 -8.19 12.91
CA ILE A 98 -1.71 -7.39 12.43
C ILE A 98 -0.44 -7.65 13.26
N ASP A 99 -0.52 -7.67 14.60
CA ASP A 99 0.61 -7.97 15.48
C ASP A 99 1.24 -9.34 15.15
N SER A 100 0.40 -10.36 14.87
CA SER A 100 0.87 -11.68 14.43
C SER A 100 1.58 -11.64 13.08
N GLY A 101 1.07 -10.85 12.13
CA GLY A 101 1.72 -10.63 10.83
C GLY A 101 3.08 -9.99 10.97
N ILE A 102 3.13 -8.92 11.77
CA ILE A 102 4.34 -8.17 12.08
C ILE A 102 5.42 -9.06 12.73
N ALA A 103 5.04 -9.97 13.60
CA ALA A 103 6.00 -10.82 14.29
C ALA A 103 6.75 -11.80 13.35
N ARG A 104 6.17 -12.14 12.19
CA ARG A 104 6.70 -13.18 11.30
C ARG A 104 7.02 -12.68 9.89
N SER A 105 6.70 -11.43 9.56
CA SER A 105 6.93 -10.86 8.23
C SER A 105 7.67 -9.54 8.30
N ARG A 106 8.48 -9.26 7.27
CA ARG A 106 9.25 -8.01 7.17
C ARG A 106 8.35 -6.82 6.89
N PHE A 107 7.33 -7.01 6.05
CA PHE A 107 6.37 -5.99 5.64
C PHE A 107 4.94 -6.46 5.82
N GLY A 108 4.02 -5.51 5.93
CA GLY A 108 2.59 -5.76 5.93
C GLY A 108 1.89 -5.00 4.81
N VAL A 109 0.93 -5.65 4.19
CA VAL A 109 -0.04 -5.03 3.29
C VAL A 109 -1.42 -5.16 3.91
N VAL A 110 -2.20 -4.08 3.91
CA VAL A 110 -3.60 -4.12 4.35
C VAL A 110 -4.50 -3.64 3.22
N VAL A 111 -5.42 -4.50 2.80
CA VAL A 111 -6.44 -4.15 1.79
C VAL A 111 -7.61 -3.48 2.49
N LEU A 112 -7.75 -2.17 2.27
CA LEU A 112 -8.84 -1.35 2.76
C LEU A 112 -9.93 -1.29 1.68
N SER A 113 -11.06 -1.95 1.95
CA SER A 113 -12.22 -2.03 1.07
C SER A 113 -13.50 -1.73 1.83
N LYS A 114 -14.62 -1.65 1.13
CA LYS A 114 -15.95 -1.59 1.77
C LYS A 114 -16.19 -2.81 2.66
N ALA A 115 -15.76 -4.00 2.21
CA ALA A 115 -15.87 -5.23 2.97
C ALA A 115 -15.00 -5.19 4.24
N PHE A 116 -13.78 -4.63 4.15
CA PHE A 116 -12.92 -4.41 5.31
C PHE A 116 -13.61 -3.56 6.37
N PHE A 117 -14.14 -2.40 6.01
CA PHE A 117 -14.79 -1.51 6.96
C PHE A 117 -16.13 -2.06 7.48
N ALA A 118 -16.83 -2.89 6.69
CA ALA A 118 -18.06 -3.58 7.13
C ALA A 118 -17.84 -4.60 8.26
N LYS A 119 -16.59 -4.95 8.60
CA LYS A 119 -16.28 -5.83 9.75
C LYS A 119 -16.49 -5.13 11.10
N GLY A 120 -16.67 -3.81 11.13
CA GLY A 120 -17.04 -3.05 12.33
C GLY A 120 -15.88 -2.78 13.28
N TRP A 121 -14.69 -2.47 12.75
CA TRP A 121 -13.53 -2.12 13.56
C TRP A 121 -13.77 -0.87 14.41
N THR A 122 -13.26 -0.87 15.62
CA THR A 122 -13.26 0.32 16.47
C THR A 122 -12.28 1.37 15.96
N GLN A 123 -12.51 2.65 16.28
CA GLN A 123 -11.54 3.72 15.96
C GLN A 123 -10.17 3.42 16.54
N TYR A 124 -10.11 2.84 17.73
CA TYR A 124 -8.85 2.44 18.38
C TYR A 124 -8.07 1.42 17.54
N GLU A 125 -8.75 0.44 16.92
CA GLU A 125 -8.10 -0.56 16.05
C GLU A 125 -7.62 0.07 14.73
N LEU A 126 -8.42 0.96 14.13
CA LEU A 126 -8.04 1.69 12.92
C LEU A 126 -6.87 2.65 13.18
N ASP A 127 -6.88 3.37 14.29
CA ASP A 127 -5.76 4.24 14.69
C ASP A 127 -4.49 3.43 14.99
N GLY A 128 -4.66 2.20 15.46
CA GLY A 128 -3.55 1.24 15.62
C GLY A 128 -2.80 0.97 14.32
N LEU A 129 -3.49 0.84 13.19
CA LEU A 129 -2.87 0.67 11.86
C LEU A 129 -1.98 1.86 11.49
N VAL A 130 -2.44 3.08 11.78
CA VAL A 130 -1.70 4.32 11.52
C VAL A 130 -0.42 4.39 12.35
N THR A 131 -0.53 4.06 13.64
CA THR A 131 0.59 4.11 14.58
C THR A 131 1.68 3.09 14.23
N MET A 132 1.30 1.91 13.79
CA MET A 132 2.24 0.88 13.32
C MET A 132 3.03 1.32 12.09
N SER A 133 2.43 2.14 11.22
CA SER A 133 3.12 2.74 10.07
C SER A 133 4.14 3.82 10.45
N VAL A 134 3.98 4.46 11.61
CA VAL A 134 4.83 5.57 12.09
C VAL A 134 5.90 5.10 13.09
N GLY A 135 5.64 4.00 13.81
CA GLY A 135 6.51 3.51 14.89
C GLY A 135 7.81 2.84 14.44
N GLY A 136 8.12 2.81 13.16
CA GLY A 136 9.43 2.46 12.60
C GLY A 136 9.88 1.01 12.75
N LYS A 137 9.05 0.12 13.24
CA LYS A 137 9.41 -1.31 13.37
C LYS A 137 8.94 -2.16 12.20
N GLN A 138 8.03 -1.64 11.39
CA GLN A 138 7.57 -2.33 10.18
C GLN A 138 6.80 -1.40 9.26
N VAL A 139 6.93 -1.61 7.95
CA VAL A 139 6.18 -0.86 6.95
C VAL A 139 4.85 -1.55 6.71
N LEU A 140 3.76 -0.88 7.05
CA LEU A 140 2.42 -1.28 6.70
C LEU A 140 1.96 -0.48 5.48
N LEU A 141 1.76 -1.15 4.35
CA LEU A 141 1.37 -0.56 3.08
C LEU A 141 -0.14 -0.73 2.85
N PRO A 142 -0.94 0.33 2.87
CA PRO A 142 -2.36 0.24 2.57
C PRO A 142 -2.61 0.19 1.07
N ILE A 143 -3.53 -0.69 0.66
CA ILE A 143 -4.12 -0.72 -0.68
C ILE A 143 -5.60 -0.36 -0.54
N TRP A 144 -6.08 0.62 -1.32
CA TRP A 144 -7.50 0.92 -1.39
C TRP A 144 -8.13 0.15 -2.55
N HIS A 145 -9.14 -0.65 -2.25
CA HIS A 145 -9.88 -1.44 -3.22
C HIS A 145 -11.37 -1.07 -3.22
N ASP A 146 -11.87 -0.62 -4.38
CA ASP A 146 -13.28 -0.24 -4.58
C ASP A 146 -13.84 0.69 -3.49
N ILE A 147 -12.99 1.59 -2.99
CA ILE A 147 -13.34 2.58 -1.98
C ILE A 147 -12.77 3.95 -2.33
N SER A 148 -13.57 4.99 -2.16
CA SER A 148 -13.15 6.37 -2.38
C SER A 148 -12.47 6.97 -1.14
N LYS A 149 -11.71 8.05 -1.35
CA LYS A 149 -11.10 8.80 -0.23
C LYS A 149 -12.15 9.27 0.77
N ASP A 150 -13.29 9.78 0.30
CA ASP A 150 -14.37 10.27 1.17
C ASP A 150 -14.98 9.16 2.02
N GLU A 151 -15.05 7.93 1.49
CA GLU A 151 -15.51 6.76 2.26
C GLU A 151 -14.49 6.38 3.33
N VAL A 152 -13.19 6.41 3.03
CA VAL A 152 -12.13 6.16 4.03
C VAL A 152 -12.13 7.26 5.09
N VAL A 153 -12.24 8.54 4.72
CA VAL A 153 -12.32 9.67 5.67
C VAL A 153 -13.46 9.48 6.65
N ARG A 154 -14.63 9.03 6.19
CA ARG A 154 -15.79 8.77 7.08
C ARG A 154 -15.52 7.66 8.09
N GLN A 155 -14.68 6.69 7.76
CA GLN A 155 -14.35 5.58 8.65
C GLN A 155 -13.16 5.90 9.57
N SER A 156 -12.10 6.48 9.01
CA SER A 156 -10.90 6.89 9.74
C SER A 156 -10.18 8.01 8.98
N PRO A 157 -10.28 9.27 9.42
CA PRO A 157 -9.52 10.36 8.84
C PRO A 157 -8.01 10.09 8.84
N SER A 158 -7.51 9.48 9.90
CA SER A 158 -6.08 9.14 10.06
C SER A 158 -5.57 8.16 9.00
N LEU A 159 -6.40 7.19 8.57
CA LEU A 159 -6.06 6.29 7.47
C LEU A 159 -6.14 6.96 6.11
N ALA A 160 -7.06 7.92 5.94
CA ALA A 160 -7.23 8.66 4.69
C ALA A 160 -6.06 9.58 4.36
N ASP A 161 -5.27 9.97 5.38
CA ASP A 161 -4.06 10.78 5.23
C ASP A 161 -2.82 9.94 4.90
N LYS A 162 -2.92 8.61 4.92
CA LYS A 162 -1.82 7.72 4.54
C LYS A 162 -1.73 7.56 3.04
N VAL A 163 -0.50 7.47 2.57
CA VAL A 163 -0.21 7.09 1.19
C VAL A 163 -0.73 5.67 0.96
N ALA A 164 -1.50 5.48 -0.09
CA ALA A 164 -2.07 4.20 -0.46
C ALA A 164 -2.05 4.00 -1.97
N LEU A 165 -1.71 2.81 -2.41
CA LEU A 165 -1.95 2.38 -3.79
C LEU A 165 -3.44 2.06 -3.96
N ARG A 166 -4.00 2.42 -5.12
CA ARG A 166 -5.43 2.24 -5.39
C ARG A 166 -5.64 1.33 -6.58
N THR A 167 -6.51 0.37 -6.45
CA THR A 167 -6.88 -0.52 -7.57
C THR A 167 -7.69 0.20 -8.66
N SER A 168 -8.18 1.42 -8.41
CA SER A 168 -8.77 2.30 -9.42
C SER A 168 -7.74 2.93 -10.35
N ASP A 169 -6.51 3.12 -9.87
CA ASP A 169 -5.46 3.89 -10.54
C ASP A 169 -4.36 2.98 -11.12
N TYR A 170 -4.18 1.80 -10.52
CA TYR A 170 -3.14 0.82 -10.85
C TYR A 170 -3.73 -0.59 -10.97
N SER A 171 -3.23 -1.36 -11.91
CA SER A 171 -3.48 -2.81 -11.98
C SER A 171 -2.81 -3.53 -10.80
N ILE A 172 -3.26 -4.74 -10.50
CA ILE A 172 -2.65 -5.56 -9.44
C ILE A 172 -1.17 -5.85 -9.71
N ALA A 173 -0.78 -6.00 -10.98
CA ALA A 173 0.62 -6.20 -11.35
C ALA A 173 1.46 -4.95 -11.04
N GLU A 174 1.01 -3.76 -11.41
CA GLU A 174 1.70 -2.52 -11.09
C GLU A 174 1.80 -2.28 -9.58
N ILE A 175 0.75 -2.62 -8.82
CA ILE A 175 0.79 -2.57 -7.36
C ILE A 175 1.83 -3.55 -6.81
N ALA A 176 1.94 -4.75 -7.37
CA ALA A 176 2.94 -5.73 -6.96
C ALA A 176 4.37 -5.27 -7.30
N ASP A 177 4.57 -4.65 -8.47
CA ASP A 177 5.86 -4.07 -8.87
C ASP A 177 6.34 -3.01 -7.86
N GLU A 178 5.45 -2.08 -7.46
CA GLU A 178 5.77 -1.03 -6.49
C GLU A 178 6.07 -1.62 -5.10
N ILE A 179 5.26 -2.55 -4.61
CA ILE A 179 5.51 -3.23 -3.32
C ILE A 179 6.82 -4.01 -3.36
N ALA A 180 7.09 -4.74 -4.44
CA ALA A 180 8.33 -5.51 -4.58
C ALA A 180 9.56 -4.61 -4.63
N ALA A 181 9.46 -3.45 -5.28
CA ALA A 181 10.54 -2.46 -5.32
C ALA A 181 10.86 -1.93 -3.90
N VAL A 182 9.83 -1.61 -3.11
CA VAL A 182 9.98 -1.19 -1.70
C VAL A 182 10.69 -2.27 -0.87
N ILE A 183 10.20 -3.51 -0.93
CA ILE A 183 10.75 -4.62 -0.13
C ILE A 183 12.19 -4.93 -0.52
N LYS A 184 12.52 -4.95 -1.82
CA LYS A 184 13.86 -5.23 -2.33
C LYS A 184 14.81 -4.07 -2.10
N GLY A 185 14.35 -2.82 -2.26
CA GLY A 185 15.13 -1.63 -1.95
C GLY A 185 15.58 -1.60 -0.49
N ALA A 186 14.70 -2.00 0.42
CA ALA A 186 15.02 -2.13 1.83
C ALA A 186 16.04 -3.26 2.13
N ALA A 187 16.11 -4.30 1.29
CA ALA A 187 17.05 -5.42 1.46
C ALA A 187 18.48 -5.14 0.93
N VAL A 188 18.66 -4.12 0.09
CA VAL A 188 19.95 -3.80 -0.57
C VAL A 188 20.72 -2.70 0.18
N ALA A 189 20.11 -2.06 1.17
CA ALA A 189 20.72 -0.98 1.96
C ALA A 189 21.67 -1.48 3.09
N ASP A 190 22.06 -2.77 3.08
CA ASP A 190 23.07 -3.39 3.94
C ASP A 190 24.50 -3.31 3.36
#